data_27fbbe9095a650d9567f814c0deb05bc
#
_entry.id   27fbbe9095a650d9567f814c0deb05bc
#
_cell.length_a   1.000
_cell.length_b   1.000
_cell.length_c   1.000
_cell.angle_alpha   90.00
_cell.angle_beta   90.00
_cell.angle_gamma   90.00
#
_symmetry.space_group_name_H-M   'P 1'
#
loop_
_entity.id
_entity.type
_entity.pdbx_description
1 polymer ?
#
loop_
_entity_poly.entity_id
_entity_poly.type
_entity_poly.pdbx_seq_one_letter_code
_entity_poly.pdbx_strand_id
1 'polypeptide(L)'
;MSEKKAVFLTGASGNMGFAGFQELYQRKDQFNLVLLNRGSDKNREKFKFYANDPSVKLVWGDLTNYEDVLACVTGADYILHVGGMVSPAADYFPKRTMKTNIGAIENIIRAIKAQPDPDAVKLVYIGTVAQTGDRNPPIHWGRTGDPIKISVYDHYAISKTIAEAKVAESGLKHWVSLRQTGIL
;
A
#
# COMPACT_ATOMS: atom_id res chain seq x y z
N MET A 1 7.35 28.54 8.55
CA MET A 1 6.44 27.38 8.45
C MET A 1 7.30 26.21 7.94
N SER A 2 7.23 25.04 8.57
CA SER A 2 7.92 23.84 8.04
C SER A 2 7.34 23.47 6.69
N GLU A 3 8.17 23.01 5.76
CA GLU A 3 7.72 22.51 4.47
C GLU A 3 6.79 21.31 4.66
N LYS A 4 5.66 21.28 3.92
CA LYS A 4 4.71 20.17 4.00
C LYS A 4 5.35 18.90 3.48
N LYS A 5 5.11 17.78 4.18
CA LYS A 5 5.58 16.47 3.73
C LYS A 5 4.68 15.88 2.66
N ALA A 6 5.27 15.32 1.62
CA ALA A 6 4.55 14.65 0.54
C ALA A 6 4.27 13.19 0.90
N VAL A 7 3.00 12.79 0.83
CA VAL A 7 2.55 11.43 1.15
C VAL A 7 1.90 10.80 -0.08
N PHE A 8 2.52 9.76 -0.62
CA PHE A 8 1.90 8.91 -1.63
C PHE A 8 1.09 7.80 -0.96
N LEU A 9 -0.23 7.83 -1.15
CA LEU A 9 -1.15 6.82 -0.63
C LEU A 9 -1.71 5.99 -1.78
N THR A 10 -1.49 4.68 -1.74
CA THR A 10 -2.12 3.73 -2.65
C THR A 10 -3.41 3.16 -2.06
N GLY A 11 -4.34 2.75 -2.92
CA GLY A 11 -5.58 2.12 -2.46
C GLY A 11 -6.59 3.08 -1.81
N ALA A 12 -6.44 4.39 -2.00
CA ALA A 12 -7.31 5.41 -1.42
C ALA A 12 -8.80 5.24 -1.79
N SER A 13 -9.13 4.52 -2.87
CA SER A 13 -10.52 4.23 -3.24
C SER A 13 -11.16 3.07 -2.45
N GLY A 14 -10.37 2.22 -1.77
CA GLY A 14 -10.84 1.15 -0.88
C GLY A 14 -11.25 1.67 0.50
N ASN A 15 -11.82 0.79 1.34
CA ASN A 15 -12.32 1.18 2.67
C ASN A 15 -11.21 1.74 3.56
N MET A 16 -10.16 0.95 3.82
CA MET A 16 -9.05 1.37 4.66
C MET A 16 -8.27 2.54 4.07
N GLY A 17 -7.96 2.49 2.77
CA GLY A 17 -7.24 3.57 2.12
C GLY A 17 -8.02 4.88 2.11
N PHE A 18 -9.35 4.83 2.01
CA PHE A 18 -10.19 6.03 2.09
C PHE A 18 -10.23 6.62 3.50
N ALA A 19 -10.35 5.77 4.54
CA ALA A 19 -10.25 6.21 5.92
C ALA A 19 -8.88 6.87 6.20
N GLY A 20 -7.79 6.24 5.74
CA GLY A 20 -6.44 6.81 5.82
C GLY A 20 -6.30 8.14 5.06
N PHE A 21 -6.91 8.24 3.87
CA PHE A 21 -6.97 9.49 3.13
C PHE A 21 -7.69 10.60 3.92
N GLN A 22 -8.85 10.29 4.51
CA GLN A 22 -9.61 11.28 5.29
C GLN A 22 -8.82 11.79 6.50
N GLU A 23 -8.12 10.90 7.22
CA GLU A 23 -7.26 11.26 8.34
C GLU A 23 -6.08 12.16 7.92
N LEU A 24 -5.44 11.86 6.79
CA LEU A 24 -4.38 12.70 6.23
C LEU A 24 -4.93 14.05 5.73
N TYR A 25 -6.10 14.03 5.11
CA TYR A 25 -6.73 15.24 4.58
C TYR A 25 -7.13 16.23 5.68
N GLN A 26 -7.54 15.75 6.85
CA GLN A 26 -7.75 16.63 8.03
C GLN A 26 -6.46 17.33 8.48
N ARG A 27 -5.30 16.82 8.08
CA ARG A 27 -3.97 17.38 8.37
C ARG A 27 -3.28 17.93 7.12
N LYS A 28 -4.06 18.42 6.16
CA LYS A 28 -3.56 18.96 4.89
C LYS A 28 -2.74 20.25 5.02
N ASP A 29 -2.71 20.84 6.19
CA ASP A 29 -1.76 21.89 6.59
C ASP A 29 -0.33 21.36 6.75
N GLN A 30 -0.16 20.07 7.06
CA GLN A 30 1.11 19.38 7.27
C GLN A 30 1.54 18.53 6.07
N PHE A 31 0.57 18.06 5.26
CA PHE A 31 0.81 17.08 4.20
C PHE A 31 0.31 17.54 2.83
N ASN A 32 1.07 17.20 1.79
CA ASN A 32 0.63 17.16 0.40
C ASN A 32 0.35 15.71 0.03
N LEU A 33 -0.84 15.42 -0.49
CA LEU A 33 -1.30 14.05 -0.72
C LEU A 33 -1.23 13.72 -2.21
N VAL A 34 -0.62 12.59 -2.55
CA VAL A 34 -0.62 12.03 -3.91
C VAL A 34 -1.39 10.72 -3.86
N LEU A 35 -2.46 10.60 -4.65
CA LEU A 35 -3.35 9.44 -4.68
C LEU A 35 -3.34 8.80 -6.05
N LEU A 36 -2.85 7.57 -6.16
CA LEU A 36 -2.97 6.77 -7.40
C LEU A 36 -4.25 5.94 -7.35
N ASN A 37 -5.17 6.22 -8.24
CA ASN A 37 -6.45 5.54 -8.35
C ASN A 37 -6.72 5.07 -9.78
N ARG A 38 -7.40 3.93 -9.91
CA ARG A 38 -7.93 3.50 -11.22
C ARG A 38 -9.00 4.47 -11.70
N GLY A 39 -8.94 4.84 -12.99
CA GLY A 39 -9.79 5.86 -13.61
C GLY A 39 -11.24 5.44 -13.90
N SER A 40 -11.87 4.63 -13.03
CA SER A 40 -13.29 4.29 -13.16
C SER A 40 -14.20 5.46 -12.77
N ASP A 41 -15.41 5.52 -13.36
CA ASP A 41 -16.40 6.56 -13.05
C ASP A 41 -16.72 6.62 -11.56
N LYS A 42 -16.84 5.45 -10.92
CA LYS A 42 -17.04 5.35 -9.46
C LYS A 42 -15.93 6.05 -8.68
N ASN A 43 -14.66 5.86 -9.08
CA ASN A 43 -13.55 6.50 -8.39
C ASN A 43 -13.49 8.00 -8.70
N ARG A 44 -13.77 8.41 -9.93
CA ARG A 44 -13.83 9.84 -10.31
C ARG A 44 -14.91 10.58 -9.51
N GLU A 45 -16.10 9.98 -9.38
CA GLU A 45 -17.18 10.53 -8.57
C GLU A 45 -16.79 10.62 -7.08
N LYS A 46 -16.16 9.57 -6.54
CA LYS A 46 -15.73 9.52 -5.13
C LYS A 46 -14.75 10.65 -4.77
N PHE A 47 -13.85 11.01 -5.69
CA PHE A 47 -12.80 11.99 -5.44
C PHE A 47 -13.07 13.38 -6.05
N LYS A 48 -14.22 13.60 -6.69
CA LYS A 48 -14.52 14.86 -7.39
C LYS A 48 -14.39 16.11 -6.52
N PHE A 49 -14.79 16.04 -5.24
CA PHE A 49 -14.72 17.16 -4.31
C PHE A 49 -13.28 17.52 -3.90
N TYR A 50 -12.34 16.60 -4.08
CA TYR A 50 -10.93 16.79 -3.73
C TYR A 50 -10.08 17.19 -4.94
N ALA A 51 -10.63 17.12 -6.15
CA ALA A 51 -9.86 17.30 -7.39
C ALA A 51 -9.26 18.69 -7.56
N ASN A 52 -9.87 19.71 -6.96
CA ASN A 52 -9.43 21.10 -7.03
C ASN A 52 -8.71 21.58 -5.75
N ASP A 53 -8.48 20.69 -4.77
CA ASP A 53 -7.74 21.05 -3.57
C ASP A 53 -6.24 20.98 -3.84
N PRO A 54 -5.50 22.10 -3.67
CA PRO A 54 -4.06 22.17 -3.99
C PRO A 54 -3.20 21.23 -3.13
N SER A 55 -3.71 20.72 -2.01
CA SER A 55 -3.02 19.74 -1.17
C SER A 55 -3.24 18.28 -1.63
N VAL A 56 -4.05 18.04 -2.68
CA VAL A 56 -4.39 16.70 -3.17
C VAL A 56 -4.09 16.58 -4.67
N LYS A 57 -3.12 15.75 -5.02
CA LYS A 57 -2.82 15.38 -6.40
C LYS A 57 -3.49 14.04 -6.71
N LEU A 58 -4.49 14.03 -7.57
CA LEU A 58 -5.11 12.80 -8.08
C LEU A 58 -4.40 12.34 -9.35
N VAL A 59 -3.88 11.11 -9.33
CA VAL A 59 -3.30 10.44 -10.49
C VAL A 59 -4.20 9.27 -10.88
N TRP A 60 -4.61 9.24 -12.14
CA TRP A 60 -5.45 8.16 -12.69
C TRP A 60 -4.57 7.18 -13.44
N GLY A 61 -4.35 6.00 -12.84
CA GLY A 61 -3.45 5.00 -13.38
C GLY A 61 -3.57 3.65 -12.68
N ASP A 62 -2.57 2.79 -12.82
CA ASP A 62 -2.53 1.45 -12.26
C ASP A 62 -1.22 1.18 -11.52
N LEU A 63 -1.30 0.53 -10.35
CA LEU A 63 -0.14 0.14 -9.55
C LEU A 63 0.78 -0.87 -10.27
N THR A 64 0.24 -1.58 -11.27
CA THR A 64 1.03 -2.51 -12.10
C THR A 64 1.77 -1.82 -13.25
N ASN A 65 1.52 -0.52 -13.48
CA ASN A 65 2.26 0.30 -14.43
C ASN A 65 3.36 1.07 -13.67
N TYR A 66 4.60 0.85 -14.05
CA TYR A 66 5.74 1.47 -13.40
C TYR A 66 5.77 3.00 -13.54
N GLU A 67 5.42 3.54 -14.70
CA GLU A 67 5.46 4.98 -14.96
C GLU A 67 4.43 5.74 -14.11
N ASP A 68 3.23 5.15 -13.93
CA ASP A 68 2.20 5.72 -13.05
C ASP A 68 2.68 5.76 -11.60
N VAL A 69 3.35 4.68 -11.13
CA VAL A 69 3.92 4.60 -9.80
C VAL A 69 5.08 5.57 -9.63
N LEU A 70 6.00 5.64 -10.59
CA LEU A 70 7.15 6.54 -10.57
C LEU A 70 6.70 8.00 -10.46
N ALA A 71 5.70 8.40 -11.23
CA ALA A 71 5.13 9.76 -11.19
C ALA A 71 4.53 10.13 -9.82
N CYS A 72 4.10 9.12 -9.05
CA CYS A 72 3.55 9.31 -7.70
C CYS A 72 4.62 9.26 -6.60
N VAL A 73 5.69 8.47 -6.80
CA VAL A 73 6.80 8.34 -5.84
C VAL A 73 7.76 9.53 -5.92
N THR A 74 7.87 10.15 -7.11
CA THR A 74 8.76 11.29 -7.31
C THR A 74 8.40 12.45 -6.37
N GLY A 75 9.35 12.79 -5.49
CA GLY A 75 9.20 13.83 -4.48
C GLY A 75 8.38 13.43 -3.24
N ALA A 76 8.03 12.14 -3.08
CA ALA A 76 7.34 11.67 -1.89
C ALA A 76 8.30 11.47 -0.70
N ASP A 77 7.95 12.00 0.48
CA ASP A 77 8.64 11.70 1.74
C ASP A 77 8.17 10.36 2.34
N TYR A 78 6.88 10.07 2.19
CA TYR A 78 6.24 8.86 2.72
C TYR A 78 5.42 8.14 1.66
N ILE A 79 5.48 6.83 1.68
CA ILE A 79 4.64 5.97 0.84
C ILE A 79 3.83 5.06 1.77
N LEU A 80 2.49 5.21 1.73
CA LEU A 80 1.56 4.35 2.44
C LEU A 80 0.95 3.37 1.45
N HIS A 81 1.51 2.16 1.38
CA HIS A 81 1.07 1.14 0.43
C HIS A 81 -0.04 0.27 1.03
N VAL A 82 -1.27 0.77 0.87
CA VAL A 82 -2.52 0.12 1.32
C VAL A 82 -3.18 -0.69 0.20
N GLY A 83 -2.94 -0.29 -1.05
CA GLY A 83 -3.58 -0.88 -2.24
C GLY A 83 -3.19 -2.33 -2.48
N GLY A 84 -4.17 -3.14 -2.85
CA GLY A 84 -3.98 -4.53 -3.23
C GLY A 84 -5.30 -5.24 -3.48
N MET A 85 -5.22 -6.46 -4.01
CA MET A 85 -6.36 -7.37 -4.08
C MET A 85 -6.45 -8.16 -2.78
N VAL A 86 -7.66 -8.29 -2.23
CA VAL A 86 -7.96 -8.98 -0.97
C VAL A 86 -8.97 -10.10 -1.20
N SER A 87 -9.05 -11.07 -0.28
CA SER A 87 -10.09 -12.10 -0.29
C SER A 87 -11.49 -11.47 -0.13
N PRO A 88 -12.54 -12.06 -0.72
CA PRO A 88 -12.54 -13.32 -1.49
C PRO A 88 -12.06 -13.18 -2.93
N ALA A 89 -11.92 -11.96 -3.48
CA ALA A 89 -11.52 -11.77 -4.89
C ALA A 89 -10.12 -12.36 -5.18
N ALA A 90 -9.21 -12.37 -4.20
CA ALA A 90 -7.89 -12.94 -4.34
C ALA A 90 -7.93 -14.45 -4.66
N ASP A 91 -8.90 -15.16 -4.08
CA ASP A 91 -9.04 -16.61 -4.22
C ASP A 91 -9.69 -16.99 -5.56
N TYR A 92 -10.60 -16.15 -6.05
CA TYR A 92 -11.21 -16.33 -7.38
C TYR A 92 -10.26 -15.98 -8.53
N PHE A 93 -9.30 -15.07 -8.31
CA PHE A 93 -8.39 -14.58 -9.35
C PHE A 93 -6.92 -14.63 -8.91
N PRO A 94 -6.37 -15.82 -8.59
CA PRO A 94 -5.03 -15.94 -7.98
C PRO A 94 -3.92 -15.35 -8.85
N LYS A 95 -3.92 -15.59 -10.16
CA LYS A 95 -2.92 -15.01 -11.07
C LYS A 95 -2.94 -13.48 -11.09
N ARG A 96 -4.14 -12.90 -11.09
CA ARG A 96 -4.31 -11.44 -11.05
C ARG A 96 -3.86 -10.88 -9.70
N THR A 97 -4.15 -11.60 -8.60
CA THR A 97 -3.75 -11.22 -7.25
C THR A 97 -2.23 -11.17 -7.13
N MET A 98 -1.54 -12.21 -7.60
CA MET A 98 -0.07 -12.23 -7.62
C MET A 98 0.48 -11.06 -8.43
N LYS A 99 0.00 -10.87 -9.67
CA LYS A 99 0.43 -9.76 -10.52
C LYS A 99 0.19 -8.40 -9.86
N THR A 100 -0.96 -8.19 -9.23
CA THR A 100 -1.32 -6.90 -8.61
C THR A 100 -0.52 -6.67 -7.34
N ASN A 101 -0.55 -7.60 -6.37
CA ASN A 101 0.03 -7.38 -5.05
C ASN A 101 1.56 -7.38 -5.08
N ILE A 102 2.16 -8.29 -5.87
CA ILE A 102 3.61 -8.38 -5.98
C ILE A 102 4.12 -7.32 -6.94
N GLY A 103 3.52 -7.17 -8.13
CA GLY A 103 3.95 -6.18 -9.12
C GLY A 103 3.85 -4.75 -8.62
N ALA A 104 2.82 -4.42 -7.81
CA ALA A 104 2.69 -3.09 -7.21
C ALA A 104 3.88 -2.77 -6.30
N ILE A 105 4.26 -3.69 -5.40
CA ILE A 105 5.38 -3.45 -4.48
C ILE A 105 6.73 -3.43 -5.21
N GLU A 106 6.91 -4.26 -6.24
CA GLU A 106 8.12 -4.22 -7.08
C GLU A 106 8.27 -2.87 -7.77
N ASN A 107 7.18 -2.32 -8.32
CA ASN A 107 7.17 -0.99 -8.92
C ASN A 107 7.49 0.10 -7.89
N ILE A 108 6.91 0.03 -6.69
CA ILE A 108 7.18 0.99 -5.61
C ILE A 108 8.66 0.93 -5.19
N ILE A 109 9.22 -0.25 -4.93
CA ILE A 109 10.63 -0.43 -4.58
C ILE A 109 11.55 0.14 -5.66
N ARG A 110 11.26 -0.21 -6.93
CA ARG A 110 12.02 0.30 -8.08
C ARG A 110 11.94 1.82 -8.18
N ALA A 111 10.75 2.39 -7.99
CA ALA A 111 10.54 3.84 -8.04
C ALA A 111 11.25 4.57 -6.88
N ILE A 112 11.26 4.01 -5.67
CA ILE A 112 12.04 4.57 -4.54
C ILE A 112 13.53 4.57 -4.88
N LYS A 113 14.05 3.46 -5.37
CA LYS A 113 15.49 3.34 -5.75
C LYS A 113 15.90 4.28 -6.88
N ALA A 114 14.96 4.73 -7.68
CA ALA A 114 15.20 5.69 -8.77
C ALA A 114 15.18 7.16 -8.31
N GLN A 115 14.86 7.44 -7.02
CA GLN A 115 14.91 8.80 -6.50
C GLN A 115 16.36 9.25 -6.29
N PRO A 116 16.65 10.57 -6.34
CA PRO A 116 17.99 11.12 -6.07
C PRO A 116 18.52 10.74 -4.68
N ASP A 117 17.63 10.66 -3.68
CA ASP A 117 17.93 10.19 -2.32
C ASP A 117 16.88 9.13 -1.91
N PRO A 118 17.11 7.86 -2.22
CA PRO A 118 16.20 6.78 -1.83
C PRO A 118 16.05 6.63 -0.31
N ASP A 119 17.06 7.03 0.46
CA ASP A 119 17.07 6.93 1.92
C ASP A 119 16.20 8.00 2.60
N ALA A 120 15.83 9.07 1.90
CA ALA A 120 14.87 10.05 2.40
C ALA A 120 13.42 9.51 2.40
N VAL A 121 13.11 8.52 1.56
CA VAL A 121 11.76 7.99 1.39
C VAL A 121 11.46 6.91 2.43
N LYS A 122 10.30 7.01 3.09
CA LYS A 122 9.83 6.05 4.09
C LYS A 122 8.65 5.25 3.57
N LEU A 123 8.78 3.92 3.55
CA LEU A 123 7.74 3.01 3.08
C LEU A 123 7.00 2.37 4.25
N VAL A 124 5.68 2.56 4.31
CA VAL A 124 4.78 1.80 5.16
C VAL A 124 4.04 0.79 4.29
N TYR A 125 4.37 -0.48 4.45
CA TYR A 125 3.72 -1.59 3.78
C TYR A 125 2.61 -2.16 4.68
N ILE A 126 1.41 -2.29 4.15
CA ILE A 126 0.32 -2.95 4.88
C ILE A 126 0.34 -4.43 4.58
N GLY A 127 0.81 -5.21 5.55
CA GLY A 127 0.77 -6.67 5.58
C GLY A 127 -0.58 -7.21 6.06
N THR A 128 -0.60 -8.46 6.50
CA THR A 128 -1.79 -9.12 7.05
C THR A 128 -1.40 -10.20 8.05
N VAL A 129 -2.23 -10.42 9.07
CA VAL A 129 -2.07 -11.56 9.99
C VAL A 129 -2.27 -12.92 9.30
N ALA A 130 -2.93 -12.95 8.14
CA ALA A 130 -3.04 -14.18 7.34
C ALA A 130 -1.65 -14.76 6.96
N GLN A 131 -0.59 -13.95 6.96
CA GLN A 131 0.79 -14.41 6.75
C GLN A 131 1.31 -15.32 7.86
N THR A 132 0.71 -15.28 9.05
CA THR A 132 1.08 -16.14 10.19
C THR A 132 0.23 -17.42 10.27
N GLY A 133 -0.77 -17.56 9.38
CA GLY A 133 -1.61 -18.75 9.26
C GLY A 133 -2.49 -19.03 10.48
N ASP A 134 -3.06 -20.22 10.48
CA ASP A 134 -3.93 -20.67 11.56
C ASP A 134 -3.14 -20.90 12.85
N ARG A 135 -3.78 -20.56 13.96
CA ARG A 135 -3.29 -20.80 15.30
C ARG A 135 -4.12 -21.87 15.95
N ASN A 136 -3.49 -23.01 16.21
CA ASN A 136 -4.14 -24.14 16.90
C ASN A 136 -3.96 -24.01 18.42
N PRO A 137 -4.93 -24.52 19.22
CA PRO A 137 -4.77 -24.65 20.66
C PRO A 137 -3.44 -25.32 21.02
N PRO A 138 -2.77 -24.93 22.11
CA PRO A 138 -3.16 -23.91 23.09
C PRO A 138 -2.75 -22.48 22.73
N ILE A 139 -2.14 -22.24 21.56
CA ILE A 139 -1.58 -20.94 21.19
C ILE A 139 -2.62 -20.17 20.36
N HIS A 140 -3.43 -19.33 21.03
CA HIS A 140 -4.45 -18.50 20.37
C HIS A 140 -3.99 -17.05 20.12
N TRP A 141 -2.91 -16.61 20.76
CA TRP A 141 -2.45 -15.22 20.73
C TRP A 141 -1.42 -14.99 19.63
N GLY A 142 -1.62 -13.92 18.85
CA GLY A 142 -0.62 -13.41 17.92
C GLY A 142 0.42 -12.53 18.62
N ARG A 143 1.68 -12.66 18.23
CA ARG A 143 2.78 -11.85 18.75
C ARG A 143 3.52 -11.17 17.60
N THR A 144 4.07 -10.01 17.85
CA THR A 144 5.03 -9.41 16.94
C THR A 144 6.24 -10.34 16.79
N GLY A 145 6.64 -10.60 15.54
CA GLY A 145 7.74 -11.52 15.26
C GLY A 145 7.36 -12.99 15.15
N ASP A 146 6.07 -13.34 15.26
CA ASP A 146 5.63 -14.71 14.98
C ASP A 146 6.04 -15.13 13.56
N PRO A 147 6.50 -16.39 13.38
CA PRO A 147 6.97 -16.87 12.10
C PRO A 147 5.88 -16.87 11.04
N ILE A 148 6.27 -16.63 9.81
CA ILE A 148 5.38 -16.75 8.65
C ILE A 148 5.04 -18.23 8.46
N LYS A 149 3.73 -18.53 8.41
CA LYS A 149 3.18 -19.86 8.24
C LYS A 149 1.89 -19.77 7.41
N ILE A 150 2.05 -19.55 6.12
CA ILE A 150 0.90 -19.38 5.21
C ILE A 150 0.25 -20.70 4.85
N SER A 151 -1.08 -20.67 4.67
CA SER A 151 -1.80 -21.75 4.01
C SER A 151 -1.50 -21.74 2.50
N VAL A 152 -1.25 -22.91 1.92
CA VAL A 152 -1.02 -23.04 0.47
C VAL A 152 -2.26 -22.74 -0.37
N TYR A 153 -3.43 -22.67 0.24
CA TYR A 153 -4.70 -22.36 -0.40
C TYR A 153 -5.10 -20.88 -0.27
N ASP A 154 -4.41 -20.11 0.56
CA ASP A 154 -4.68 -18.69 0.77
C ASP A 154 -3.83 -17.85 -0.18
N HIS A 155 -4.33 -17.61 -1.37
CA HIS A 155 -3.64 -16.82 -2.39
C HIS A 155 -3.41 -15.37 -1.98
N TYR A 156 -4.28 -14.82 -1.13
CA TYR A 156 -4.07 -13.50 -0.55
C TYR A 156 -2.85 -13.49 0.37
N ALA A 157 -2.81 -14.39 1.35
CA ALA A 157 -1.67 -14.50 2.28
C ALA A 157 -0.36 -14.76 1.55
N ILE A 158 -0.36 -15.68 0.55
CA ILE A 158 0.81 -15.97 -0.28
C ILE A 158 1.30 -14.69 -0.97
N SER A 159 0.41 -13.95 -1.64
CA SER A 159 0.79 -12.74 -2.36
C SER A 159 1.35 -11.65 -1.43
N LYS A 160 0.75 -11.49 -0.25
CA LYS A 160 1.19 -10.51 0.74
C LYS A 160 2.53 -10.90 1.38
N THR A 161 2.75 -12.21 1.60
CA THR A 161 4.03 -12.72 2.11
C THR A 161 5.17 -12.49 1.12
N ILE A 162 4.96 -12.82 -0.16
CA ILE A 162 5.97 -12.59 -1.20
C ILE A 162 6.28 -11.10 -1.34
N ALA A 163 5.23 -10.26 -1.34
CA ALA A 163 5.40 -8.80 -1.41
C ALA A 163 6.20 -8.25 -0.22
N GLU A 164 5.93 -8.71 1.01
CA GLU A 164 6.69 -8.30 2.21
C GLU A 164 8.15 -8.78 2.14
N ALA A 165 8.39 -10.02 1.69
CA ALA A 165 9.75 -10.53 1.49
C ALA A 165 10.54 -9.64 0.52
N LYS A 166 9.93 -9.22 -0.60
CA LYS A 166 10.55 -8.28 -1.54
C LYS A 166 10.91 -6.93 -0.89
N VAL A 167 10.09 -6.42 0.02
CA VAL A 167 10.44 -5.21 0.80
C VAL A 167 11.63 -5.48 1.68
N ALA A 168 11.63 -6.59 2.44
CA ALA A 168 12.72 -6.95 3.35
C ALA A 168 14.06 -7.17 2.62
N GLU A 169 14.01 -7.77 1.44
CA GLU A 169 15.19 -8.06 0.59
C GLU A 169 15.62 -6.86 -0.27
N SER A 170 14.81 -5.80 -0.29
CA SER A 170 15.02 -4.66 -1.21
C SER A 170 16.29 -3.85 -0.93
N GLY A 171 16.80 -3.89 0.31
CA GLY A 171 17.88 -3.01 0.77
C GLY A 171 17.43 -1.57 1.08
N LEU A 172 16.12 -1.27 1.06
CA LEU A 172 15.60 0.02 1.53
C LEU A 172 15.85 0.18 3.02
N LYS A 173 16.34 1.36 3.46
CA LYS A 173 16.70 1.59 4.87
C LYS A 173 15.49 1.90 5.75
N HIS A 174 14.49 2.58 5.21
CA HIS A 174 13.36 3.08 6.00
C HIS A 174 12.04 2.46 5.53
N TRP A 175 11.71 1.32 6.10
CA TRP A 175 10.42 0.68 5.86
C TRP A 175 9.87 0.03 7.14
N VAL A 176 8.56 -0.18 7.15
CA VAL A 176 7.84 -0.93 8.17
C VAL A 176 6.72 -1.74 7.51
N SER A 177 6.50 -2.96 7.99
CA SER A 177 5.33 -3.76 7.65
C SER A 177 4.36 -3.81 8.83
N LEU A 178 3.10 -3.44 8.58
CA LEU A 178 2.01 -3.50 9.54
C LEU A 178 1.09 -4.66 9.18
N ARG A 179 1.24 -5.81 9.84
CA ARG A 179 0.39 -6.99 9.67
C ARG A 179 -0.89 -6.82 10.51
N GLN A 180 -1.91 -6.31 9.88
CA GLN A 180 -3.18 -6.03 10.53
C GLN A 180 -4.13 -7.22 10.50
N THR A 181 -5.09 -7.22 11.43
CA THR A 181 -6.21 -8.16 11.51
C THR A 181 -7.34 -7.75 10.55
N GLY A 182 -8.52 -8.36 10.69
CA GLY A 182 -9.71 -7.93 9.96
C GLY A 182 -10.09 -6.50 10.30
N ILE A 183 -10.51 -5.77 9.25
CA ILE A 183 -11.05 -4.42 9.37
C ILE A 183 -12.56 -4.52 9.15
N LEU A 184 -13.31 -4.02 10.11
CA LEU A 184 -14.78 -4.02 10.09
C LEU A 184 -15.32 -2.76 9.40
#